data_fd8ecb553ad9ec0280817c1d8594367e
#
_entry.id   fd8ecb553ad9ec0280817c1d8594367e
#
_cell.length_a   1.000
_cell.length_b   1.000
_cell.length_c   1.000
_cell.angle_alpha   90.00
_cell.angle_beta   90.00
_cell.angle_gamma   90.00
#
_symmetry.space_group_name_H-M   'P 1'
#
loop_
_entity.id
_entity.type
_entity.pdbx_description
1 polymer ?
#
loop_
_entity_poly.entity_id
_entity_poly.type
_entity_poly.pdbx_seq_one_letter_code
_entity_poly.pdbx_strand_id
1 'polypeptide(L)'
;VSRIRTATAWTNGPQNFEGVSLKTLLERVGAFGDRIEAVALNDYKVEIPVADFSRWPVLLAYRHNGELMRVRDKGPLWIVYPQDDFPALNTKEMQGRWAWQVKELRVK
;
A
#
# COMPACT_ATOMS: atom_id res chain seq x y z
N VAL A 1 -9.20 11.66 -1.39
CA VAL A 1 -7.78 11.44 -1.69
C VAL A 1 -6.97 11.57 -0.40
N SER A 2 -6.17 10.56 -0.12
CA SER A 2 -5.26 10.55 1.03
C SER A 2 -3.82 10.72 0.55
N ARG A 3 -2.96 11.26 1.42
CA ARG A 3 -1.56 11.52 1.09
C ARG A 3 -0.65 11.03 2.20
N ILE A 4 0.51 10.49 1.82
CA ILE A 4 1.57 10.07 2.73
C ILE A 4 2.89 10.58 2.19
N ARG A 5 3.74 11.11 3.08
CA ARG A 5 5.14 11.39 2.77
C ARG A 5 6.01 10.44 3.59
N THR A 6 6.76 9.58 2.93
CA THR A 6 7.60 8.61 3.61
C THR A 6 8.75 8.13 2.75
N ALA A 7 9.85 7.74 3.41
CA ALA A 7 10.90 6.97 2.76
C ALA A 7 10.42 5.54 2.54
N THR A 8 11.01 4.87 1.57
CA THR A 8 10.71 3.47 1.29
C THR A 8 12.01 2.69 1.13
N ALA A 9 11.93 1.36 1.18
CA ALA A 9 13.09 0.50 0.95
C ALA A 9 13.58 0.54 -0.50
N TRP A 10 12.79 1.11 -1.42
CA TRP A 10 13.04 1.10 -2.87
C TRP A 10 13.31 2.48 -3.45
N THR A 11 13.29 3.53 -2.64
CA THR A 11 13.52 4.90 -3.09
C THR A 11 14.58 5.59 -2.24
N ASN A 12 15.09 6.73 -2.74
CA ASN A 12 16.03 7.57 -2.02
C ASN A 12 15.28 8.67 -1.26
N GLY A 13 15.32 8.64 0.07
CA GLY A 13 14.70 9.65 0.90
C GLY A 13 13.18 9.67 0.85
N PRO A 14 12.56 10.63 1.55
CA PRO A 14 11.11 10.73 1.60
C PRO A 14 10.50 11.08 0.24
N GLN A 15 9.39 10.42 -0.07
CA GLN A 15 8.62 10.62 -1.30
C GLN A 15 7.17 10.92 -0.95
N ASN A 16 6.48 11.63 -1.83
CA ASN A 16 5.06 11.95 -1.67
C ASN A 16 4.20 10.95 -2.43
N PHE A 17 3.22 10.39 -1.73
CA PHE A 17 2.28 9.43 -2.32
C PHE A 17 0.85 9.93 -2.15
N GLU A 18 0.01 9.73 -3.17
CA GLU A 18 -1.40 10.01 -3.12
C GLU A 18 -2.19 8.78 -3.52
N GLY A 19 -3.33 8.58 -2.88
CA GLY A 19 -4.18 7.45 -3.20
C GLY A 19 -5.40 7.39 -2.30
N VAL A 20 -5.86 6.18 -2.02
CA VAL A 20 -7.02 5.91 -1.19
C VAL A 20 -6.58 5.15 0.05
N SER A 21 -7.09 5.56 1.23
CA SER A 21 -6.88 4.80 2.46
C SER A 21 -7.51 3.42 2.30
N LEU A 22 -6.74 2.35 2.57
CA LEU A 22 -7.26 1.00 2.49
C LEU A 22 -8.38 0.76 3.50
N LYS A 23 -8.28 1.36 4.69
CA LYS A 23 -9.37 1.29 5.67
C LYS A 23 -10.67 1.85 5.10
N THR A 24 -10.60 3.05 4.52
CA THR A 24 -11.76 3.70 3.91
C THR A 24 -12.33 2.89 2.75
N LEU A 25 -11.45 2.35 1.91
CA LEU A 25 -11.87 1.56 0.75
C LEU A 25 -12.65 0.33 1.18
N LEU A 26 -12.15 -0.43 2.17
CA LEU A 26 -12.84 -1.62 2.66
C LEU A 26 -14.18 -1.30 3.31
N GLU A 27 -14.25 -0.19 4.06
CA GLU A 27 -15.50 0.26 4.65
C GLU A 27 -16.54 0.61 3.59
N ARG A 28 -16.14 1.29 2.53
CA ARG A 28 -17.06 1.73 1.47
C ARG A 28 -17.61 0.57 0.65
N VAL A 29 -16.86 -0.49 0.44
CA VAL A 29 -17.34 -1.66 -0.31
C VAL A 29 -18.01 -2.68 0.60
N GLY A 30 -18.05 -2.43 1.91
CA GLY A 30 -18.68 -3.34 2.87
C GLY A 30 -17.94 -4.67 2.98
N ALA A 31 -16.63 -4.66 2.82
CA ALA A 31 -15.83 -5.89 2.86
C ALA A 31 -15.61 -6.35 4.29
N PHE A 32 -15.74 -7.66 4.52
CA PHE A 32 -15.49 -8.29 5.81
C PHE A 32 -14.44 -9.39 5.65
N GLY A 33 -13.46 -9.42 6.54
CA GLY A 33 -12.45 -10.46 6.54
C GLY A 33 -11.29 -10.09 7.45
N ASP A 34 -10.38 -11.04 7.64
CA ASP A 34 -9.21 -10.87 8.49
C ASP A 34 -7.99 -10.36 7.73
N ARG A 35 -7.95 -10.59 6.43
CA ARG A 35 -6.82 -10.27 5.59
C ARG A 35 -7.25 -9.98 4.16
N ILE A 36 -6.37 -9.30 3.44
CA ILE A 36 -6.51 -9.16 1.99
C ILE A 36 -5.33 -9.83 1.31
N GLU A 37 -5.58 -10.37 0.13
CA GLU A 37 -4.54 -10.87 -0.75
C GLU A 37 -4.38 -9.87 -1.89
N ALA A 38 -3.23 -9.20 -1.93
CA ALA A 38 -2.90 -8.29 -3.01
C ALA A 38 -2.24 -9.09 -4.13
N VAL A 39 -2.79 -8.99 -5.34
CA VAL A 39 -2.29 -9.72 -6.51
C VAL A 39 -1.67 -8.71 -7.48
N ALA A 40 -0.41 -8.91 -7.81
CA ALA A 40 0.32 -8.07 -8.75
C ALA A 40 0.11 -8.51 -10.19
N LEU A 41 0.53 -7.66 -11.14
CA LEU A 41 0.39 -7.93 -12.58
C LEU A 41 1.10 -9.21 -13.02
N ASN A 42 2.19 -9.59 -12.33
CA ASN A 42 2.93 -10.82 -12.61
C ASN A 42 2.42 -12.02 -11.81
N ASP A 43 1.21 -11.90 -11.24
CA ASP A 43 0.55 -12.89 -10.39
C ASP A 43 1.23 -13.16 -9.04
N TYR A 44 2.22 -12.34 -8.66
CA TYR A 44 2.78 -12.38 -7.31
C TYR A 44 1.69 -12.00 -6.30
N LYS A 45 1.64 -12.73 -5.19
CA LYS A 45 0.60 -12.54 -4.17
C LYS A 45 1.21 -12.24 -2.81
N VAL A 46 0.61 -11.27 -2.11
CA VAL A 46 1.01 -10.91 -0.74
C VAL A 46 -0.24 -10.87 0.11
N GLU A 47 -0.21 -11.55 1.27
CA GLU A 47 -1.28 -11.45 2.24
C GLU A 47 -0.97 -10.35 3.25
N ILE A 48 -1.96 -9.51 3.52
CA ILE A 48 -1.83 -8.37 4.44
C ILE A 48 -2.95 -8.44 5.47
N PRO A 49 -2.62 -8.44 6.78
CA PRO A 49 -3.65 -8.42 7.82
C PRO A 49 -4.49 -7.13 7.75
N VAL A 50 -5.80 -7.26 7.78
CA VAL A 50 -6.69 -6.10 7.81
C VAL A 50 -6.46 -5.24 9.05
N ALA A 51 -5.99 -5.84 10.15
CA ALA A 51 -5.63 -5.12 11.37
C ALA A 51 -4.58 -4.03 11.14
N ASP A 52 -3.72 -4.17 10.11
CA ASP A 52 -2.74 -3.15 9.78
C ASP A 52 -3.41 -1.82 9.41
N PHE A 53 -4.58 -1.87 8.78
CA PHE A 53 -5.29 -0.67 8.33
C PHE A 53 -5.96 0.10 9.47
N SER A 54 -6.14 -0.55 10.61
CA SER A 54 -6.60 0.12 11.84
C SER A 54 -5.44 0.64 12.68
N ARG A 55 -4.25 0.06 12.53
CA ARG A 55 -3.04 0.48 13.26
C ARG A 55 -2.34 1.65 12.59
N TRP A 56 -2.30 1.66 11.27
CA TRP A 56 -1.57 2.66 10.48
C TRP A 56 -2.42 3.14 9.31
N PRO A 57 -2.24 4.39 8.87
CA PRO A 57 -2.94 4.90 7.68
C PRO A 57 -2.29 4.36 6.40
N VAL A 58 -2.55 3.08 6.10
CA VAL A 58 -2.01 2.42 4.92
C VAL A 58 -2.73 2.93 3.66
N LEU A 59 -1.95 3.23 2.62
CA LEU A 59 -2.42 3.86 1.40
C LEU A 59 -2.34 2.90 0.22
N LEU A 60 -3.41 2.87 -0.59
CA LEU A 60 -3.34 2.28 -1.93
C LEU A 60 -3.02 3.43 -2.88
N ALA A 61 -1.73 3.61 -3.17
CA ALA A 61 -1.24 4.76 -3.91
C ALA A 61 -1.38 4.56 -5.41
N TYR A 62 -1.79 5.63 -6.10
CA TYR A 62 -1.80 5.69 -7.57
C TYR A 62 -0.93 6.83 -8.11
N ARG A 63 -0.50 7.77 -7.26
CA ARG A 63 0.43 8.83 -7.64
C ARG A 63 1.67 8.82 -6.76
N HIS A 64 2.80 9.11 -7.38
CA HIS A 64 4.10 9.21 -6.74
C HIS A 64 4.70 10.55 -7.14
N ASN A 65 4.96 11.42 -6.17
CA ASN A 65 5.47 12.78 -6.40
C ASN A 65 4.62 13.57 -7.42
N GLY A 66 3.30 13.43 -7.33
CA GLY A 66 2.36 14.18 -8.17
C GLY A 66 2.06 13.56 -9.53
N GLU A 67 2.69 12.46 -9.89
CA GLU A 67 2.49 11.80 -11.18
C GLU A 67 1.86 10.43 -11.02
N LEU A 68 0.98 10.06 -11.95
CA LEU A 68 0.41 8.72 -12.01
C LEU A 68 1.54 7.71 -12.19
N MET A 69 1.53 6.66 -11.36
CA MET A 69 2.53 5.61 -11.47
C MET A 69 2.28 4.74 -12.70
N ARG A 70 3.35 4.46 -13.44
CA ARG A 70 3.29 3.59 -14.60
C ARG A 70 3.70 2.17 -14.21
N VAL A 71 3.26 1.19 -15.02
CA VAL A 71 3.57 -0.23 -14.79
C VAL A 71 5.08 -0.44 -14.63
N ARG A 72 5.89 0.18 -15.48
CA ARG A 72 7.36 0.05 -15.42
C ARG A 72 7.97 0.65 -14.15
N ASP A 73 7.23 1.49 -13.40
CA ASP A 73 7.76 2.16 -12.21
C ASP A 73 7.30 1.51 -10.91
N LYS A 74 6.17 0.97 -10.77
CA LYS A 74 5.55 0.22 -9.67
C LYS A 74 4.02 0.34 -9.72
N GLY A 75 3.51 1.04 -10.75
CA GLY A 75 2.10 1.18 -10.97
C GLY A 75 1.46 -0.09 -11.52
N PRO A 76 0.17 -0.07 -11.71
CA PRO A 76 -0.67 1.11 -11.53
C PRO A 76 -0.93 1.48 -10.06
N LEU A 77 -0.81 0.52 -9.13
CA LEU A 77 -1.12 0.73 -7.71
C LEU A 77 -0.02 0.14 -6.84
N TRP A 78 0.31 0.85 -5.76
CA TRP A 78 1.33 0.44 -4.79
C TRP A 78 0.78 0.61 -3.38
N ILE A 79 0.85 -0.45 -2.58
CA ILE A 79 0.45 -0.37 -1.17
C ILE A 79 1.59 0.26 -0.39
N VAL A 80 1.34 1.43 0.23
CA VAL A 80 2.34 2.23 0.92
C VAL A 80 2.00 2.36 2.40
N TYR A 81 2.96 2.06 3.26
CA TYR A 81 2.87 2.24 4.71
C TYR A 81 3.61 3.51 5.13
N PRO A 82 3.15 4.23 6.18
CA PRO A 82 3.80 5.45 6.64
C PRO A 82 5.04 5.16 7.50
N GLN A 83 6.09 4.61 6.88
CA GLN A 83 7.28 4.12 7.56
C GLN A 83 8.00 5.20 8.38
N ASP A 84 8.07 6.45 7.88
CA ASP A 84 8.79 7.51 8.57
C ASP A 84 8.11 7.94 9.87
N ASP A 85 6.78 7.82 9.94
CA ASP A 85 6.01 8.21 11.12
C ASP A 85 5.94 7.10 12.17
N PHE A 86 6.23 5.86 11.78
CA PHE A 86 6.13 4.69 12.65
C PHE A 86 7.36 3.80 12.50
N PRO A 87 8.38 3.97 13.33
CA PRO A 87 9.63 3.20 13.22
C PRO A 87 9.45 1.68 13.24
N ALA A 88 8.39 1.19 13.89
CA ALA A 88 8.10 -0.25 13.90
C ALA A 88 7.85 -0.83 12.51
N LEU A 89 7.55 0.02 11.52
CA LEU A 89 7.32 -0.40 10.13
C LEU A 89 8.61 -0.59 9.33
N ASN A 90 9.75 -0.16 9.88
CA ASN A 90 11.04 -0.24 9.18
C ASN A 90 11.71 -1.59 9.43
N THR A 91 11.08 -2.67 8.98
CA THR A 91 11.62 -4.03 9.05
C THR A 91 11.38 -4.73 7.72
N LYS A 92 12.17 -5.78 7.45
CA LYS A 92 12.00 -6.58 6.23
C LYS A 92 10.63 -7.23 6.16
N GLU A 93 10.11 -7.70 7.30
CA GLU A 93 8.78 -8.30 7.37
C GLU A 93 7.70 -7.31 6.96
N MET A 94 7.73 -6.11 7.51
CA MET A 94 6.74 -5.09 7.19
C MET A 94 6.90 -4.56 5.77
N GLN A 95 8.13 -4.42 5.29
CA GLN A 95 8.41 -3.99 3.92
C GLN A 95 7.90 -4.99 2.89
N GLY A 96 7.83 -6.27 3.23
CA GLY A 96 7.25 -7.30 2.37
C GLY A 96 5.76 -7.11 2.11
N ARG A 97 5.07 -6.29 2.91
CA ARG A 97 3.64 -5.99 2.74
C ARG A 97 3.37 -4.82 1.77
N TRP A 98 4.40 -4.18 1.27
CA TRP A 98 4.30 -3.07 0.30
C TRP A 98 4.18 -3.62 -1.11
N ALA A 99 3.04 -4.22 -1.44
CA ALA A 99 2.83 -4.79 -2.77
C ALA A 99 2.79 -3.68 -3.83
N TRP A 100 3.49 -3.86 -4.93
CA TRP A 100 3.44 -2.94 -6.07
C TRP A 100 2.90 -3.61 -7.31
N GLN A 101 2.58 -2.83 -8.35
CA GLN A 101 1.93 -3.32 -9.58
C GLN A 101 0.65 -4.11 -9.27
N VAL A 102 -0.09 -3.65 -8.27
CA VAL A 102 -1.30 -4.35 -7.81
C VAL A 102 -2.41 -4.23 -8.84
N LYS A 103 -3.00 -5.35 -9.22
CA LYS A 103 -4.15 -5.40 -10.13
C LYS A 103 -5.44 -5.83 -9.43
N GLU A 104 -5.35 -6.47 -8.28
CA GLU A 104 -6.51 -7.04 -7.60
C GLU A 104 -6.28 -7.14 -6.10
N LEU A 105 -7.33 -6.90 -5.34
CA LEU A 105 -7.36 -7.12 -3.90
C LEU A 105 -8.49 -8.11 -3.60
N ARG A 106 -8.16 -9.22 -2.96
CA ARG A 106 -9.12 -10.25 -2.55
C ARG A 106 -9.27 -10.22 -1.04
N VAL A 107 -10.49 -10.05 -0.57
CA VAL A 107 -10.78 -10.07 0.87
C VAL A 107 -11.06 -11.50 1.31
N LYS A 108 -10.40 -11.92 2.37
CA LYS A 108 -10.52 -13.28 2.91
C LYS A 108 -10.89 -13.31 4.37
#